data_e26adc3d48bbf15d8fd06a93cd1838a4
#
_entry.id   e26adc3d48bbf15d8fd06a93cd1838a4
#
_cell.length_a   1.000
_cell.length_b   1.000
_cell.length_c   1.000
_cell.angle_alpha   90.00
_cell.angle_beta   90.00
_cell.angle_gamma   90.00
#
_symmetry.space_group_name_H-M   'P 1'
#
loop_
_entity.id
_entity.type
_entity.pdbx_description
1 polymer ?
#
loop_
_entity_poly.entity_id
_entity_poly.type
_entity_poly.pdbx_seq_one_letter_code
_entity_poly.pdbx_strand_id
1 'polypeptide(L)'
;MIYFTIMTPKPCHAYYYGGLPVKGSRRKGRLRVEADVLYFEVPEGKGGEKIDLKIPFSRMEKIFLTRDNYYGADTVLFNLAFRDPDEKSYTLRVAPIALIPRRRIALQQEWFDYLAKAINVSGKASPLSTR
;
A
#
# COMPACT_ATOMS: atom_id res chain seq x y z
N MET A 1 1.08 27.45 -4.47
CA MET A 1 1.43 26.08 -4.79
C MET A 1 1.66 25.27 -3.52
N ILE A 2 1.15 24.08 -3.50
CA ILE A 2 1.28 23.19 -2.36
C ILE A 2 2.29 22.11 -2.70
N TYR A 3 3.26 21.95 -1.83
CA TYR A 3 4.27 20.91 -2.01
C TYR A 3 4.01 19.78 -1.04
N PHE A 4 4.22 18.56 -1.52
CA PHE A 4 4.17 17.38 -0.69
C PHE A 4 5.52 17.28 0.01
N THR A 5 5.57 17.72 1.25
CA THR A 5 6.82 17.91 1.97
C THR A 5 7.28 16.70 2.78
N ILE A 6 6.44 15.69 2.92
CA ILE A 6 6.84 14.47 3.63
C ILE A 6 7.83 13.71 2.77
N MET A 7 8.91 13.29 3.37
CA MET A 7 9.92 12.52 2.64
C MET A 7 9.35 11.19 2.17
N THR A 8 9.62 10.87 0.92
CA THR A 8 9.22 9.59 0.34
C THR A 8 9.89 8.45 1.11
N PRO A 9 9.12 7.45 1.55
CA PRO A 9 9.72 6.30 2.22
C PRO A 9 10.69 5.59 1.29
N LYS A 10 11.73 5.01 1.85
CA LYS A 10 12.66 4.20 1.08
C LYS A 10 11.98 2.92 0.62
N PRO A 11 12.37 2.39 -0.53
CA PRO A 11 11.83 1.11 -0.96
C PRO A 11 12.02 0.06 0.13
N CYS A 12 11.04 -0.79 0.30
CA CYS A 12 11.10 -1.84 1.31
C CYS A 12 10.39 -3.07 0.84
N HIS A 13 10.65 -4.19 1.49
CA HIS A 13 9.89 -5.40 1.25
C HIS A 13 8.59 -5.35 2.03
N ALA A 14 7.58 -6.04 1.53
CA ALA A 14 6.29 -6.13 2.19
C ALA A 14 5.63 -7.44 1.83
N TYR A 15 4.86 -7.98 2.77
CA TYR A 15 4.05 -9.16 2.49
C TYR A 15 2.71 -8.73 1.91
N TYR A 16 2.29 -9.44 0.88
CA TYR A 16 1.00 -9.26 0.25
C TYR A 16 -0.01 -10.20 0.91
N TYR A 17 -1.15 -9.66 1.33
CA TYR A 17 -2.18 -10.43 2.03
C TYR A 17 -3.50 -10.46 1.27
N GLY A 18 -3.49 -10.12 -0.01
CA GLY A 18 -4.69 -10.25 -0.82
C GLY A 18 -5.25 -8.93 -1.30
N GLY A 19 -6.42 -9.00 -1.90
CA GLY A 19 -7.14 -7.85 -2.40
C GLY A 19 -7.07 -7.65 -3.90
N LEU A 20 -6.18 -8.35 -4.57
CA LEU A 20 -6.04 -8.27 -6.03
C LEU A 20 -6.56 -9.57 -6.66
N PRO A 21 -6.96 -9.53 -7.93
CA PRO A 21 -7.47 -10.72 -8.60
C PRO A 21 -6.35 -11.65 -9.06
N VAL A 22 -5.44 -11.99 -8.16
CA VAL A 22 -4.36 -12.94 -8.41
C VAL A 22 -4.37 -13.97 -7.30
N LYS A 23 -3.93 -15.17 -7.63
CA LYS A 23 -3.86 -16.25 -6.65
C LYS A 23 -2.68 -16.08 -5.73
N GLY A 24 -2.82 -16.60 -4.52
CA GLY A 24 -1.75 -16.59 -3.53
C GLY A 24 -1.91 -15.46 -2.54
N SER A 25 -1.38 -15.68 -1.36
CA SER A 25 -1.42 -14.72 -0.29
C SER A 25 -0.16 -14.87 0.52
N ARG A 26 0.17 -13.86 1.33
CA ARG A 26 1.39 -13.80 2.12
C ARG A 26 2.63 -13.99 1.25
N ARG A 27 2.65 -13.28 0.14
CA ARG A 27 3.77 -13.31 -0.80
C ARG A 27 4.65 -12.11 -0.55
N LYS A 28 5.95 -12.31 -0.58
CA LYS A 28 6.91 -11.25 -0.34
C LYS A 28 7.15 -10.46 -1.62
N GLY A 29 6.92 -9.17 -1.55
CA GLY A 29 7.16 -8.27 -2.65
C GLY A 29 7.93 -7.05 -2.23
N ARG A 30 7.93 -6.05 -3.07
CA ARG A 30 8.67 -4.83 -2.84
C ARG A 30 7.78 -3.62 -3.11
N LEU A 31 7.77 -2.70 -2.15
CA LEU A 31 7.07 -1.42 -2.26
C LEU A 31 8.07 -0.32 -2.58
N ARG A 32 7.70 0.57 -3.49
CA ARG A 32 8.47 1.79 -3.73
C ARG A 32 7.55 2.86 -4.32
N VAL A 33 7.94 4.10 -4.15
CA VAL A 33 7.22 5.23 -4.73
C VAL A 33 8.18 6.01 -5.61
N GLU A 34 7.70 6.38 -6.78
CA GLU A 34 8.50 7.16 -7.71
C GLU A 34 7.55 7.97 -8.59
N ALA A 35 7.79 9.27 -8.69
CA ALA A 35 7.01 10.16 -9.56
C ALA A 35 5.49 10.05 -9.34
N ASP A 36 5.07 10.11 -8.08
CA ASP A 36 3.66 10.08 -7.68
C ASP A 36 2.95 8.79 -8.09
N VAL A 37 3.69 7.69 -8.15
CA VAL A 37 3.15 6.36 -8.43
C VAL A 37 3.68 5.40 -7.38
N LEU A 38 2.79 4.62 -6.80
CA LEU A 38 3.18 3.52 -5.91
C LEU A 38 3.35 2.27 -6.75
N TYR A 39 4.49 1.62 -6.57
CA TYR A 39 4.78 0.35 -7.24
C TYR A 39 4.81 -0.75 -6.20
N PHE A 40 4.17 -1.85 -6.51
CA PHE A 40 4.27 -3.05 -5.69
C PHE A 40 4.50 -4.23 -6.62
N GLU A 41 5.65 -4.89 -6.45
CA GLU A 41 6.09 -5.93 -7.35
C GLU A 41 6.36 -7.21 -6.57
N VAL A 42 5.81 -8.32 -7.05
CA VAL A 42 6.05 -9.63 -6.47
C VAL A 42 6.49 -10.53 -7.62
N PRO A 43 7.66 -11.13 -7.54
CA PRO A 43 8.12 -12.02 -8.62
C PRO A 43 7.26 -13.28 -8.70
N GLU A 44 7.16 -13.82 -9.89
CA GLU A 44 6.51 -15.11 -10.10
C GLU A 44 7.28 -16.17 -9.32
N GLY A 45 6.57 -17.14 -8.75
CA GLY A 45 7.21 -18.20 -8.00
C GLY A 45 6.19 -19.19 -7.47
N LYS A 46 6.62 -20.02 -6.52
CA LYS A 46 5.78 -21.07 -5.94
C LYS A 46 4.50 -20.53 -5.33
N GLY A 47 4.52 -19.29 -4.85
CA GLY A 47 3.37 -18.70 -4.20
C GLY A 47 2.28 -18.23 -5.12
N GLY A 48 2.55 -18.15 -6.43
CA GLY A 48 1.56 -17.68 -7.39
C GLY A 48 2.15 -16.85 -8.50
N GLU A 49 1.27 -16.13 -9.18
CA GLU A 49 1.63 -15.34 -10.34
C GLU A 49 2.41 -14.09 -9.96
N LYS A 50 3.13 -13.54 -10.93
CA LYS A 50 3.79 -12.26 -10.79
C LYS A 50 2.76 -11.18 -10.51
N ILE A 51 3.08 -10.28 -9.62
CA ILE A 51 2.31 -9.06 -9.39
C ILE A 51 3.17 -7.88 -9.83
N ASP A 52 2.63 -7.05 -10.69
CA ASP A 52 3.34 -5.87 -11.17
C ASP A 52 2.32 -4.72 -11.15
N LEU A 53 2.18 -4.12 -9.98
CA LEU A 53 1.13 -3.16 -9.72
C LEU A 53 1.69 -1.74 -9.71
N LYS A 54 1.00 -0.85 -10.40
CA LYS A 54 1.33 0.57 -10.45
C LYS A 54 0.08 1.35 -10.10
N ILE A 55 0.12 2.12 -9.03
CA ILE A 55 -1.03 2.88 -8.59
C ILE A 55 -0.67 4.35 -8.56
N PRO A 56 -1.10 5.13 -9.55
CA PRO A 56 -0.93 6.59 -9.49
C PRO A 56 -1.67 7.14 -8.27
N PHE A 57 -1.11 8.14 -7.63
CA PHE A 57 -1.74 8.75 -6.45
C PHE A 57 -3.16 9.21 -6.77
N SER A 58 -3.40 9.68 -8.00
CA SER A 58 -4.71 10.15 -8.42
C SER A 58 -5.78 9.06 -8.46
N ARG A 59 -5.38 7.80 -8.45
CA ARG A 59 -6.32 6.68 -8.46
C ARG A 59 -6.52 6.06 -7.09
N MET A 60 -5.78 6.53 -6.10
CA MET A 60 -5.96 6.08 -4.72
C MET A 60 -7.21 6.71 -4.13
N GLU A 61 -7.98 5.95 -3.37
CA GLU A 61 -9.22 6.43 -2.78
C GLU A 61 -9.12 6.64 -1.28
N LYS A 62 -8.59 5.67 -0.57
CA LYS A 62 -8.42 5.76 0.87
C LYS A 62 -7.43 4.73 1.35
N ILE A 63 -6.93 4.94 2.55
CA ILE A 63 -6.05 3.97 3.18
C ILE A 63 -6.47 3.84 4.65
N PHE A 64 -6.43 2.63 5.18
CA PHE A 64 -6.76 2.38 6.57
C PHE A 64 -5.98 1.18 7.10
N LEU A 65 -5.84 1.12 8.41
CA LEU A 65 -5.13 0.02 9.06
C LEU A 65 -6.13 -1.00 9.57
N THR A 66 -5.79 -2.28 9.43
CA THR A 66 -6.56 -3.35 10.06
C THR A 66 -5.58 -4.25 10.81
N ARG A 67 -6.09 -4.88 11.86
CA ARG A 67 -5.31 -5.79 12.66
C ARG A 67 -6.06 -7.10 12.75
N ASP A 68 -5.38 -8.18 12.44
CA ASP A 68 -6.02 -9.49 12.46
C ASP A 68 -4.97 -10.56 12.63
N ASN A 69 -5.43 -11.76 12.85
CA ASN A 69 -4.55 -12.90 12.99
C ASN A 69 -4.40 -13.56 11.62
N TYR A 70 -3.21 -13.44 11.04
CA TYR A 70 -2.90 -14.06 9.75
C TYR A 70 -1.82 -15.10 9.99
N TYR A 71 -2.08 -16.32 9.57
CA TYR A 71 -1.09 -17.39 9.65
C TYR A 71 -0.56 -17.59 11.07
N GLY A 72 -1.43 -17.44 12.06
CA GLY A 72 -1.07 -17.64 13.46
C GLY A 72 -0.35 -16.47 14.11
N ALA A 73 -0.24 -15.34 13.43
CA ALA A 73 0.44 -14.17 13.96
C ALA A 73 -0.46 -12.94 13.95
N ASP A 74 -0.39 -12.15 15.01
CA ASP A 74 -1.09 -10.89 15.10
C ASP A 74 -0.41 -9.92 14.13
N THR A 75 -1.12 -9.50 13.13
CA THR A 75 -0.56 -8.72 12.03
C THR A 75 -1.36 -7.46 11.78
N VAL A 76 -0.66 -6.35 11.61
CA VAL A 76 -1.28 -5.07 11.24
C VAL A 76 -0.97 -4.83 9.77
N LEU A 77 -2.00 -4.58 8.98
CA LEU A 77 -1.87 -4.33 7.56
C LEU A 77 -2.32 -2.93 7.24
N PHE A 78 -1.74 -2.32 6.22
CA PHE A 78 -2.45 -1.20 5.63
C PHE A 78 -3.23 -1.70 4.43
N ASN A 79 -4.39 -1.10 4.24
CA ASN A 79 -5.32 -1.45 3.18
C ASN A 79 -5.47 -0.21 2.31
N LEU A 80 -5.02 -0.30 1.07
CA LEU A 80 -5.06 0.83 0.15
C LEU A 80 -6.12 0.56 -0.90
N ALA A 81 -7.22 1.33 -0.85
CA ALA A 81 -8.27 1.22 -1.82
C ALA A 81 -7.94 2.11 -3.02
N PHE A 82 -8.08 1.56 -4.21
CA PHE A 82 -7.74 2.29 -5.43
C PHE A 82 -8.60 1.78 -6.59
N ARG A 83 -8.63 2.54 -7.67
CA ARG A 83 -9.29 2.13 -8.90
C ARG A 83 -8.26 1.89 -9.99
N ASP A 84 -8.48 0.86 -10.78
CA ASP A 84 -7.61 0.58 -11.91
C ASP A 84 -8.03 1.46 -13.12
N PRO A 85 -7.31 1.39 -14.24
CA PRO A 85 -7.67 2.19 -15.41
C PRO A 85 -9.07 1.92 -15.95
N ASP A 86 -9.65 0.75 -15.66
CA ASP A 86 -11.00 0.40 -16.07
C ASP A 86 -12.04 0.79 -15.03
N GLU A 87 -11.66 1.58 -14.01
CA GLU A 87 -12.52 2.07 -12.94
C GLU A 87 -13.01 0.98 -11.99
N LYS A 88 -12.36 -0.18 -11.99
CA LYS A 88 -12.67 -1.23 -11.02
C LYS A 88 -11.94 -0.95 -9.71
N SER A 89 -12.65 -1.14 -8.62
CA SER A 89 -12.09 -0.90 -7.28
C SER A 89 -11.43 -2.14 -6.72
N TYR A 90 -10.26 -1.95 -6.15
CA TYR A 90 -9.51 -3.00 -5.47
C TYR A 90 -8.96 -2.46 -4.17
N THR A 91 -8.59 -3.34 -3.28
CA THR A 91 -7.93 -2.96 -2.02
C THR A 91 -6.65 -3.77 -1.88
N LEU A 92 -5.51 -3.11 -2.00
CA LEU A 92 -4.22 -3.75 -1.79
C LEU A 92 -3.97 -3.87 -0.30
N ARG A 93 -3.70 -5.08 0.17
CA ARG A 93 -3.48 -5.37 1.60
C ARG A 93 -2.05 -5.83 1.78
N VAL A 94 -1.26 -5.03 2.46
CA VAL A 94 0.18 -5.31 2.62
C VAL A 94 0.68 -4.92 3.99
N ALA A 95 1.77 -5.59 4.39
CA ALA A 95 2.47 -5.29 5.63
C ALA A 95 3.95 -5.13 5.34
N PRO A 96 4.51 -3.90 5.47
CA PRO A 96 5.95 -3.71 5.32
C PRO A 96 6.73 -4.57 6.31
N ILE A 97 7.90 -5.03 5.88
CA ILE A 97 8.71 -5.97 6.63
C ILE A 97 9.97 -5.30 7.16
N ALA A 98 10.29 -5.57 8.42
CA ALA A 98 11.58 -5.24 9.01
C ALA A 98 11.95 -6.35 9.97
N LEU A 99 13.24 -6.56 10.18
CA LEU A 99 13.73 -7.64 11.04
C LEU A 99 13.37 -7.41 12.50
N ILE A 100 13.40 -6.16 12.93
CA ILE A 100 13.13 -5.81 14.33
C ILE A 100 11.66 -5.42 14.44
N PRO A 101 10.87 -6.06 15.33
CA PRO A 101 9.42 -5.76 15.42
C PRO A 101 9.10 -4.29 15.62
N ARG A 102 9.88 -3.59 16.45
CA ARG A 102 9.69 -2.18 16.70
C ARG A 102 9.85 -1.36 15.42
N ARG A 103 10.83 -1.72 14.60
CA ARG A 103 11.05 -1.02 13.34
C ARG A 103 9.95 -1.33 12.32
N ARG A 104 9.35 -2.51 12.41
CA ARG A 104 8.25 -2.91 11.54
C ARG A 104 7.04 -2.00 11.78
N ILE A 105 6.73 -1.72 13.04
CA ILE A 105 5.63 -0.84 13.40
C ILE A 105 5.90 0.57 12.88
N ALA A 106 7.11 1.06 13.10
CA ALA A 106 7.49 2.40 12.64
C ALA A 106 7.43 2.50 11.11
N LEU A 107 7.89 1.47 10.41
CA LEU A 107 7.90 1.44 8.95
C LEU A 107 6.48 1.44 8.41
N GLN A 108 5.60 0.67 9.02
CA GLN A 108 4.21 0.64 8.62
C GLN A 108 3.53 1.99 8.81
N GLN A 109 3.80 2.64 9.94
CA GLN A 109 3.24 3.95 10.22
C GLN A 109 3.76 4.98 9.22
N GLU A 110 5.03 4.91 8.88
CA GLU A 110 5.64 5.81 7.91
C GLU A 110 4.95 5.68 6.55
N TRP A 111 4.76 4.46 6.07
CA TRP A 111 4.08 4.23 4.80
C TRP A 111 2.63 4.69 4.85
N PHE A 112 1.95 4.38 5.94
CA PHE A 112 0.55 4.79 6.09
C PHE A 112 0.44 6.32 6.06
N ASP A 113 1.25 7.02 6.83
CA ASP A 113 1.20 8.47 6.89
C ASP A 113 1.51 9.10 5.54
N TYR A 114 2.52 8.55 4.86
CA TYR A 114 2.90 9.07 3.55
C TYR A 114 1.77 8.92 2.54
N LEU A 115 1.19 7.73 2.45
CA LEU A 115 0.14 7.47 1.48
C LEU A 115 -1.14 8.22 1.81
N ALA A 116 -1.46 8.37 3.10
CA ALA A 116 -2.61 9.18 3.49
C ALA A 116 -2.45 10.63 3.04
N LYS A 117 -1.24 11.19 3.19
CA LYS A 117 -0.96 12.54 2.72
C LYS A 117 -1.02 12.60 1.19
N ALA A 118 -0.51 11.60 0.52
CA ALA A 118 -0.53 11.55 -0.94
C ALA A 118 -1.97 11.59 -1.47
N ILE A 119 -2.87 10.86 -0.83
CA ILE A 119 -4.27 10.85 -1.21
C ILE A 119 -4.87 12.25 -1.07
N ASN A 120 -4.60 12.92 0.05
CA ASN A 120 -5.12 14.25 0.30
C ASN A 120 -4.56 15.28 -0.68
N VAL A 121 -3.26 15.23 -0.91
CA VAL A 121 -2.59 16.21 -1.78
C VAL A 121 -3.01 16.04 -3.23
N SER A 122 -3.33 14.82 -3.65
CA SER A 122 -3.72 14.57 -5.05
C SER A 122 -5.14 15.06 -5.37
N GLY A 123 -5.81 15.68 -4.42
CA GLY A 123 -7.13 16.28 -4.66
C GLY A 123 -8.29 15.34 -4.49
N LYS A 124 -8.05 14.16 -4.00
CA LYS A 124 -9.15 13.22 -3.73
C LYS A 124 -9.97 13.65 -2.54
N ALA A 125 -9.35 14.36 -1.64
CA ALA A 125 -10.07 14.94 -0.53
C ALA A 125 -10.77 16.16 -1.10
N SER A 126 -11.96 16.17 -1.26
CA SER A 126 -12.57 17.39 -1.68
C SER A 126 -13.47 17.88 -0.64
N PRO A 127 -13.37 18.44 -0.52
CA PRO A 127 -13.81 18.72 0.28
C PRO A 127 -15.03 18.47 0.61
N LEU A 128 -15.04 18.30 0.16
CA LEU A 128 -15.67 18.15 0.48
C LEU A 128 -15.90 17.50 0.95
N SER A 129 -15.85 17.45 0.88
CA SER A 129 -15.91 16.98 1.22
C SER A 129 -16.01 16.53 1.94
N THR A 130 -16.16 16.73 2.06
CA THR A 130 -16.15 16.47 2.64
C THR A 130 -16.47 15.85 3.25
N ARG A 131 -16.69 15.81 3.25
CA ARG A 131 -16.88 15.26 3.66
C ARG A 131 -17.09 15.07 4.27
#